data_32a43ccc9c56bbbb5c21132ba2597557
#
_entry.id   32a43ccc9c56bbbb5c21132ba2597557
#
_cell.length_a   1.000
_cell.length_b   1.000
_cell.length_c   1.000
_cell.angle_alpha   90.00
_cell.angle_beta   90.00
_cell.angle_gamma   90.00
#
_symmetry.space_group_name_H-M   'P 1'
#
loop_
_entity.id
_entity.type
_entity.pdbx_description
1 polymer ?
#
loop_
_entity_poly.entity_id
_entity_poly.type
_entity_poly.pdbx_seq_one_letter_code
_entity_poly.pdbx_strand_id
1 'polypeptide(L)'
;CDKIVSYYDKQIKAGKTPSPCVFCNPKVKIFTLLKYAEKIGAYYVATGHYVRIKKQGNLFLLKRAKDRTKDQTYSLCFLSQKQLSRLITPLGDFAKRDILQILRNIRGLEYLFSKRQSQDFCYLGNLDQGRYCDEKFLPLKGEIVDKEGRVVGFHDGFCRFTIGQRKGIGLSGGPYYVTGKDAEKNRT
;
A
#
# COMPACT_ATOMS: atom_id res chain seq x y z
N CYS A 1 11.46 -9.04 -7.21
CA CYS A 1 11.25 -7.71 -6.59
C CYS A 1 11.51 -6.57 -7.57
N ASP A 2 12.57 -6.64 -8.38
CA ASP A 2 13.07 -5.55 -9.24
C ASP A 2 12.01 -4.99 -10.20
N LYS A 3 11.19 -5.86 -10.79
CA LYS A 3 10.09 -5.42 -11.69
C LYS A 3 9.04 -4.55 -11.00
N ILE A 4 8.77 -4.79 -9.71
CA ILE A 4 7.79 -4.00 -8.94
C ILE A 4 8.40 -2.66 -8.53
N VAL A 5 9.66 -2.66 -8.09
CA VAL A 5 10.40 -1.43 -7.74
C VAL A 5 10.57 -0.56 -8.98
N SER A 6 11.02 -1.13 -10.10
CA SER A 6 11.16 -0.40 -11.37
C SER A 6 9.83 0.18 -11.87
N TYR A 7 8.72 -0.56 -11.74
CA TYR A 7 7.38 -0.03 -12.04
C TYR A 7 7.05 1.16 -11.13
N TYR A 8 7.28 1.04 -9.83
CA TYR A 8 7.03 2.10 -8.86
C TYR A 8 7.83 3.36 -9.19
N ASP A 9 9.14 3.22 -9.39
CA ASP A 9 10.05 4.32 -9.74
C ASP A 9 9.60 5.06 -11.01
N LYS A 10 9.24 4.28 -12.05
CA LYS A 10 8.73 4.86 -13.31
C LYS A 10 7.45 5.67 -13.11
N GLN A 11 6.53 5.19 -12.28
CA GLN A 11 5.29 5.89 -12.01
C GLN A 11 5.51 7.16 -11.16
N ILE A 12 6.39 7.10 -10.16
CA ILE A 12 6.77 8.28 -9.37
C ILE A 12 7.39 9.34 -10.27
N LYS A 13 8.37 8.97 -11.11
CA LYS A 13 9.00 9.90 -12.07
C LYS A 13 7.98 10.55 -13.01
N ALA A 14 6.90 9.86 -13.34
CA ALA A 14 5.81 10.38 -14.15
C ALA A 14 4.77 11.20 -13.35
N GLY A 15 5.07 11.63 -12.12
CA GLY A 15 4.18 12.43 -11.27
C GLY A 15 2.99 11.66 -10.68
N LYS A 16 2.92 10.33 -10.87
CA LYS A 16 1.82 9.51 -10.37
C LYS A 16 2.05 9.08 -8.92
N THR A 17 0.99 8.63 -8.26
CA THR A 17 1.05 7.99 -6.94
C THR A 17 0.67 6.52 -7.10
N PRO A 18 1.63 5.62 -7.37
CA PRO A 18 1.35 4.22 -7.60
C PRO A 18 1.06 3.45 -6.31
N SER A 19 0.21 2.42 -6.41
CA SER A 19 0.02 1.41 -5.37
C SER A 19 0.66 0.09 -5.82
N PRO A 20 1.92 -0.16 -5.51
CA PRO A 20 2.64 -1.34 -6.01
C PRO A 20 2.08 -2.66 -5.48
N CYS A 21 1.42 -2.66 -4.31
CA CYS A 21 0.79 -3.84 -3.72
C CYS A 21 -0.25 -4.49 -4.65
N VAL A 22 -0.94 -3.68 -5.43
CA VAL A 22 -1.98 -4.12 -6.38
C VAL A 22 -1.41 -5.04 -7.46
N PHE A 23 -0.18 -4.80 -7.88
CA PHE A 23 0.53 -5.64 -8.86
C PHE A 23 1.40 -6.70 -8.20
N CYS A 24 2.00 -6.38 -7.05
CA CYS A 24 2.87 -7.30 -6.32
C CYS A 24 2.11 -8.53 -5.82
N ASN A 25 0.92 -8.36 -5.25
CA ASN A 25 0.17 -9.48 -4.71
C ASN A 25 -0.13 -10.55 -5.78
N PRO A 26 -0.79 -10.26 -6.91
CA PRO A 26 -1.10 -11.31 -7.89
C PRO A 26 0.10 -11.86 -8.64
N LYS A 27 1.13 -11.04 -8.91
CA LYS A 27 2.26 -11.42 -9.78
C LYS A 27 3.49 -11.92 -9.06
N VAL A 28 3.65 -11.59 -7.78
CA VAL A 28 4.82 -11.97 -6.98
C VAL A 28 4.38 -12.72 -5.73
N LYS A 29 3.77 -12.04 -4.73
CA LYS A 29 3.53 -12.63 -3.42
C LYS A 29 2.62 -13.86 -3.48
N ILE A 30 1.39 -13.71 -3.93
CA ILE A 30 0.40 -14.81 -3.98
C ILE A 30 0.82 -15.84 -5.03
N PHE A 31 1.32 -15.39 -6.18
CA PHE A 31 1.84 -16.29 -7.21
C PHE A 31 2.94 -17.20 -6.67
N THR A 32 3.95 -16.66 -6.00
CA THR A 32 5.06 -17.43 -5.44
C THR A 32 4.60 -18.38 -4.34
N LEU A 33 3.71 -17.90 -3.44
CA LEU A 33 3.14 -18.75 -2.39
C LEU A 33 2.36 -19.93 -2.97
N LEU A 34 1.54 -19.72 -3.99
CA LEU A 34 0.79 -20.79 -4.65
C LEU A 34 1.71 -21.78 -5.37
N LYS A 35 2.76 -21.29 -6.03
CA LYS A 35 3.80 -22.13 -6.62
C LYS A 35 4.53 -22.99 -5.58
N TYR A 36 4.83 -22.43 -4.44
CA TYR A 36 5.44 -23.16 -3.34
C TYR A 36 4.48 -24.18 -2.74
N ALA A 37 3.23 -23.81 -2.53
CA ALA A 37 2.17 -24.70 -2.05
C ALA A 37 2.03 -25.93 -2.97
N GLU A 38 2.06 -25.75 -4.29
CA GLU A 38 2.06 -26.86 -5.27
C GLU A 38 3.23 -27.82 -5.06
N LYS A 39 4.44 -27.31 -4.79
CA LYS A 39 5.63 -28.16 -4.58
C LYS A 39 5.54 -29.01 -3.31
N ILE A 40 4.85 -28.53 -2.27
CA ILE A 40 4.71 -29.25 -1.00
C ILE A 40 3.37 -29.98 -0.86
N GLY A 41 2.57 -30.07 -1.93
CA GLY A 41 1.27 -30.73 -1.93
C GLY A 41 0.16 -29.98 -1.17
N ALA A 42 0.36 -28.70 -0.82
CA ALA A 42 -0.65 -27.90 -0.17
C ALA A 42 -1.61 -27.27 -1.19
N TYR A 43 -2.91 -27.35 -0.93
CA TYR A 43 -3.91 -26.76 -1.81
C TYR A 43 -4.13 -25.27 -1.53
N TYR A 44 -4.17 -24.88 -0.27
CA TYR A 44 -4.43 -23.51 0.15
C TYR A 44 -3.15 -22.79 0.60
N VAL A 45 -3.16 -21.48 0.43
CA VAL A 45 -2.22 -20.57 1.09
C VAL A 45 -2.98 -19.60 1.98
N ALA A 46 -2.44 -19.27 3.15
CA ALA A 46 -3.02 -18.32 4.06
C ALA A 46 -2.16 -17.06 4.16
N THR A 47 -2.78 -15.90 4.25
CA THR A 47 -2.09 -14.62 4.44
C THR A 47 -2.78 -13.76 5.48
N GLY A 48 -2.01 -12.86 6.11
CA GLY A 48 -2.51 -11.92 7.10
C GLY A 48 -3.23 -10.68 6.54
N HIS A 49 -3.71 -10.72 5.30
CA HIS A 49 -4.47 -9.60 4.75
C HIS A 49 -5.83 -9.45 5.44
N TYR A 50 -6.15 -8.22 5.81
CA TYR A 50 -7.48 -7.86 6.29
C TYR A 50 -8.43 -7.68 5.11
N VAL A 51 -8.97 -8.78 4.64
CA VAL A 51 -9.95 -8.88 3.54
C VAL A 51 -10.76 -10.14 3.73
N ARG A 52 -12.00 -10.15 3.28
CA ARG A 52 -12.84 -11.37 3.29
C ARG A 52 -12.98 -11.91 1.86
N ILE A 53 -12.83 -13.22 1.72
CA ILE A 53 -13.10 -13.93 0.47
C ILE A 53 -14.32 -14.79 0.70
N LYS A 54 -15.36 -14.57 -0.08
CA LYS A 54 -16.64 -15.32 0.03
C LYS A 54 -16.96 -15.99 -1.31
N LYS A 55 -17.26 -17.28 -1.27
CA LYS A 55 -17.76 -18.01 -2.44
C LYS A 55 -19.25 -17.70 -2.61
N GLN A 56 -19.65 -17.35 -3.84
CA GLN A 56 -21.03 -17.12 -4.24
C GLN A 56 -21.25 -17.80 -5.61
N GLY A 57 -21.97 -18.89 -5.62
CA GLY A 57 -22.06 -19.77 -6.79
C GLY A 57 -20.67 -20.26 -7.21
N ASN A 58 -20.29 -20.01 -8.45
CA ASN A 58 -18.98 -20.38 -9.01
C ASN A 58 -17.91 -19.28 -8.85
N LEU A 59 -18.23 -18.14 -8.21
CA LEU A 59 -17.33 -17.01 -8.09
C LEU A 59 -16.82 -16.84 -6.66
N PHE A 60 -15.58 -16.39 -6.55
CA PHE A 60 -14.96 -15.93 -5.31
C PHE A 60 -14.95 -14.41 -5.31
N LEU A 61 -15.62 -13.81 -4.34
CA LEU A 61 -15.78 -12.37 -4.22
C LEU A 61 -14.87 -11.82 -3.12
N LEU A 62 -14.16 -10.74 -3.42
CA LEU A 62 -13.49 -9.93 -2.41
C LEU A 62 -14.52 -9.04 -1.71
N LYS A 63 -14.56 -9.13 -0.39
CA LYS A 63 -15.39 -8.28 0.47
C LYS A 63 -14.51 -7.56 1.48
N ARG A 64 -14.88 -6.33 1.82
CA ARG A 64 -14.17 -5.53 2.81
C ARG A 64 -14.03 -6.28 4.14
N ALA A 65 -12.90 -6.08 4.81
CA ALA A 65 -12.68 -6.61 6.14
C ALA A 65 -13.73 -6.14 7.16
N LYS A 66 -13.87 -6.87 8.26
CA LYS A 66 -14.68 -6.44 9.42
C LYS A 66 -14.11 -5.14 10.00
N ASP A 67 -12.79 -5.06 10.16
CA ASP A 67 -12.09 -3.83 10.54
C ASP A 67 -11.89 -2.94 9.32
N ARG A 68 -12.75 -1.94 9.19
CA ARG A 68 -12.70 -0.99 8.06
C ARG A 68 -11.45 -0.11 8.05
N THR A 69 -10.84 0.11 9.22
CA THR A 69 -9.63 0.92 9.35
C THR A 69 -8.38 0.16 8.89
N LYS A 70 -8.47 -1.15 8.76
CA LYS A 70 -7.39 -2.05 8.32
C LYS A 70 -7.68 -2.75 6.99
N ASP A 71 -8.78 -2.38 6.32
CA ASP A 71 -9.20 -3.02 5.07
C ASP A 71 -8.11 -2.94 3.99
N GLN A 72 -7.77 -4.11 3.44
CA GLN A 72 -6.74 -4.25 2.40
C GLN A 72 -7.32 -4.83 1.09
N THR A 73 -8.63 -4.75 0.91
CA THR A 73 -9.32 -5.29 -0.29
C THR A 73 -8.71 -4.73 -1.58
N TYR A 74 -8.34 -3.45 -1.58
CA TYR A 74 -7.70 -2.79 -2.73
C TYR A 74 -6.43 -3.50 -3.19
N SER A 75 -5.64 -4.03 -2.26
CA SER A 75 -4.34 -4.63 -2.59
C SER A 75 -4.44 -6.00 -3.29
N LEU A 76 -5.62 -6.62 -3.26
CA LEU A 76 -5.91 -7.93 -3.84
C LEU A 76 -6.87 -7.88 -5.04
N CYS A 77 -7.26 -6.68 -5.49
CA CYS A 77 -8.31 -6.51 -6.51
C CYS A 77 -7.97 -7.12 -7.88
N PHE A 78 -6.71 -7.37 -8.19
CA PHE A 78 -6.28 -8.01 -9.45
C PHE A 78 -5.98 -9.51 -9.32
N LEU A 79 -6.34 -10.14 -8.21
CA LEU A 79 -6.26 -11.60 -8.12
C LEU A 79 -7.26 -12.27 -9.05
N SER A 80 -6.80 -13.29 -9.76
CA SER A 80 -7.67 -14.13 -10.58
C SER A 80 -8.59 -15.03 -9.71
N GLN A 81 -9.67 -15.54 -10.28
CA GLN A 81 -10.55 -16.50 -9.61
C GLN A 81 -9.80 -17.76 -9.14
N LYS A 82 -8.84 -18.23 -9.94
CA LYS A 82 -7.95 -19.35 -9.57
C LYS A 82 -7.10 -19.02 -8.33
N GLN A 83 -6.61 -17.79 -8.20
CA GLN A 83 -5.84 -17.36 -7.02
C GLN A 83 -6.76 -17.17 -5.81
N LEU A 84 -7.93 -16.55 -6.00
CA LEU A 84 -8.90 -16.33 -4.93
C LEU A 84 -9.44 -17.64 -4.35
N SER A 85 -9.68 -18.66 -5.19
CA SER A 85 -10.20 -19.96 -4.73
C SER A 85 -9.22 -20.73 -3.84
N ARG A 86 -7.93 -20.38 -3.88
CA ARG A 86 -6.85 -21.03 -3.13
C ARG A 86 -6.27 -20.15 -2.01
N LEU A 87 -6.81 -18.94 -1.82
CA LEU A 87 -6.33 -17.99 -0.82
C LEU A 87 -7.25 -17.94 0.39
N ILE A 88 -6.67 -18.07 1.57
CA ILE A 88 -7.35 -17.93 2.85
C ILE A 88 -6.84 -16.66 3.54
N THR A 89 -7.76 -15.84 4.04
CA THR A 89 -7.47 -14.58 4.72
C THR A 89 -8.12 -14.56 6.11
N PRO A 90 -7.54 -15.28 7.10
CA PRO A 90 -8.17 -15.51 8.41
C PRO A 90 -8.51 -14.21 9.15
N LEU A 91 -7.70 -13.15 8.99
CA LEU A 91 -7.87 -11.88 9.69
C LEU A 91 -9.02 -11.03 9.15
N GLY A 92 -9.61 -11.40 8.02
CA GLY A 92 -10.69 -10.62 7.39
C GLY A 92 -11.95 -10.47 8.24
N ASP A 93 -12.25 -11.45 9.07
CA ASP A 93 -13.45 -11.48 9.93
C ASP A 93 -13.20 -10.98 11.37
N PHE A 94 -12.01 -10.43 11.65
CA PHE A 94 -11.64 -9.92 12.97
C PHE A 94 -11.33 -8.41 12.94
N ALA A 95 -11.62 -7.71 14.04
CA ALA A 95 -11.01 -6.42 14.28
C ALA A 95 -9.57 -6.60 14.80
N LYS A 96 -8.67 -5.71 14.44
CA LYS A 96 -7.26 -5.84 14.85
C LYS A 96 -7.09 -5.84 16.38
N ARG A 97 -7.90 -5.06 17.10
CA ARG A 97 -7.91 -5.04 18.56
C ARG A 97 -8.23 -6.42 19.15
N ASP A 98 -9.19 -7.15 18.53
CA ASP A 98 -9.61 -8.47 19.00
C ASP A 98 -8.47 -9.49 18.83
N ILE A 99 -7.76 -9.42 17.68
CA ILE A 99 -6.57 -10.24 17.44
C ILE A 99 -5.46 -9.95 18.48
N LEU A 100 -5.22 -8.68 18.80
CA LEU A 100 -4.25 -8.33 19.81
C LEU A 100 -4.63 -8.85 21.21
N GLN A 101 -5.93 -8.87 21.56
CA GLN A 101 -6.40 -9.48 22.80
C GLN A 101 -6.17 -11.00 22.82
N ILE A 102 -6.47 -11.69 21.71
CA ILE A 102 -6.21 -13.14 21.58
C ILE A 102 -4.71 -13.42 21.76
N LEU A 103 -3.86 -12.66 21.09
CA LEU A 103 -2.41 -12.84 21.14
C LEU A 103 -1.83 -12.65 22.56
N ARG A 104 -2.41 -11.78 23.39
CA ARG A 104 -1.97 -11.59 24.80
C ARG A 104 -2.05 -12.87 25.62
N ASN A 105 -2.97 -13.76 25.25
CA ASN A 105 -3.19 -15.02 25.96
C ASN A 105 -2.34 -16.18 25.41
N ILE A 106 -1.49 -15.91 24.39
CA ILE A 106 -0.63 -16.92 23.77
C ILE A 106 0.82 -16.66 24.18
N ARG A 107 1.34 -17.53 25.05
CA ARG A 107 2.74 -17.48 25.51
C ARG A 107 3.72 -17.55 24.34
N GLY A 108 4.73 -16.69 24.35
CA GLY A 108 5.79 -16.64 23.32
C GLY A 108 5.49 -15.75 22.12
N LEU A 109 4.33 -15.05 22.10
CA LEU A 109 3.97 -14.11 21.06
C LEU A 109 4.02 -12.64 21.50
N GLU A 110 4.59 -12.38 22.68
CA GLU A 110 4.68 -11.05 23.29
C GLU A 110 5.42 -10.04 22.40
N TYR A 111 6.41 -10.49 21.63
CA TYR A 111 7.19 -9.66 20.70
C TYR A 111 6.32 -9.03 19.59
N LEU A 112 5.14 -9.59 19.30
CA LEU A 112 4.24 -9.04 18.28
C LEU A 112 3.60 -7.71 18.70
N PHE A 113 3.56 -7.41 20.00
CA PHE A 113 3.02 -6.15 20.51
C PHE A 113 3.98 -4.99 20.32
N SER A 114 5.28 -5.23 20.44
CA SER A 114 6.32 -4.24 20.24
C SER A 114 6.65 -4.01 18.78
N LYS A 115 6.22 -4.92 17.88
CA LYS A 115 6.50 -4.82 16.46
C LYS A 115 5.78 -3.63 15.82
N ARG A 116 6.57 -2.72 15.26
CA ARG A 116 6.04 -1.58 14.49
C ARG A 116 5.08 -2.07 13.40
N GLN A 117 3.90 -1.45 13.34
CA GLN A 117 2.94 -1.77 12.28
C GLN A 117 3.47 -1.27 10.95
N SER A 118 3.39 -2.11 9.90
CA SER A 118 3.71 -1.67 8.54
C SER A 118 2.72 -0.57 8.13
N GLN A 119 3.23 0.63 7.91
CA GLN A 119 2.45 1.79 7.47
C GLN A 119 2.59 1.98 5.96
N ASP A 120 3.74 1.57 5.40
CA ASP A 120 4.15 1.78 4.02
C ASP A 120 4.39 0.47 3.26
N PHE A 121 4.91 0.58 2.06
CA PHE A 121 5.20 -0.56 1.21
C PHE A 121 6.37 -1.39 1.77
N CYS A 122 6.20 -2.70 1.79
CA CYS A 122 7.16 -3.62 2.41
C CYS A 122 8.58 -3.58 1.80
N TYR A 123 8.74 -3.11 0.55
CA TYR A 123 10.05 -3.00 -0.09
C TYR A 123 10.82 -1.72 0.29
N LEU A 124 10.16 -0.75 0.94
CA LEU A 124 10.84 0.44 1.47
C LEU A 124 11.69 0.12 2.71
N GLY A 125 11.52 -1.06 3.30
CA GLY A 125 12.23 -1.44 4.52
C GLY A 125 11.83 -0.54 5.69
N ASN A 126 12.79 0.22 6.19
CA ASN A 126 12.58 1.18 7.28
C ASN A 126 12.36 2.63 6.79
N LEU A 127 12.37 2.86 5.47
CA LEU A 127 12.15 4.17 4.88
C LEU A 127 10.64 4.44 4.77
N ASP A 128 10.25 5.68 5.01
CA ASP A 128 8.96 6.19 4.53
C ASP A 128 9.08 6.60 3.05
N GLN A 129 7.94 6.88 2.42
CA GLN A 129 7.91 7.25 1.00
C GLN A 129 8.73 8.52 0.72
N GLY A 130 8.74 9.50 1.63
CA GLY A 130 9.48 10.75 1.47
C GLY A 130 10.99 10.48 1.42
N ARG A 131 11.52 9.76 2.39
CA ARG A 131 12.93 9.36 2.44
C ARG A 131 13.35 8.51 1.25
N TYR A 132 12.50 7.57 0.82
CA TYR A 132 12.75 6.80 -0.39
C TYR A 132 12.89 7.70 -1.62
N CYS A 133 12.01 8.70 -1.76
CA CYS A 133 12.10 9.67 -2.84
C CYS A 133 13.41 10.46 -2.80
N ASP A 134 13.83 10.91 -1.62
CA ASP A 134 15.07 11.67 -1.45
C ASP A 134 16.31 10.86 -1.84
N GLU A 135 16.38 9.61 -1.39
CA GLU A 135 17.51 8.74 -1.69
C GLU A 135 17.56 8.31 -3.16
N LYS A 136 16.39 8.13 -3.79
CA LYS A 136 16.30 7.57 -5.13
C LYS A 136 16.28 8.60 -6.25
N PHE A 137 15.70 9.78 -6.01
CA PHE A 137 15.43 10.76 -7.07
C PHE A 137 16.13 12.10 -6.86
N LEU A 138 16.86 12.26 -5.78
CA LEU A 138 17.43 13.51 -5.29
C LEU A 138 16.34 14.59 -5.04
N PRO A 139 16.35 15.25 -3.92
CA PRO A 139 15.38 16.29 -3.63
C PRO A 139 15.59 17.46 -4.58
N LEU A 140 14.64 17.70 -5.46
CA LEU A 140 14.63 18.87 -6.35
C LEU A 140 13.62 19.86 -5.80
N LYS A 141 14.09 21.05 -5.40
CA LYS A 141 13.20 22.15 -5.03
C LYS A 141 12.28 22.48 -6.21
N GLY A 142 11.01 22.60 -5.92
CA GLY A 142 9.99 22.92 -6.91
C GLY A 142 8.96 23.89 -6.36
N GLU A 143 8.04 24.30 -7.20
CA GLU A 143 7.03 25.29 -6.88
C GLU A 143 5.71 24.63 -6.50
N ILE A 144 5.06 25.17 -5.48
CA ILE A 144 3.64 24.92 -5.22
C ILE A 144 2.86 26.05 -5.88
N VAL A 145 1.95 25.70 -6.79
CA VAL A 145 1.17 26.68 -7.53
C VAL A 145 -0.32 26.52 -7.23
N ASP A 146 -1.04 27.64 -7.23
CA ASP A 146 -2.50 27.61 -7.15
C ASP A 146 -3.11 27.25 -8.54
N LYS A 147 -4.45 27.15 -8.57
CA LYS A 147 -5.19 26.83 -9.82
C LYS A 147 -5.06 27.90 -10.92
N GLU A 148 -4.66 29.11 -10.57
CA GLU A 148 -4.36 30.20 -11.48
C GLU A 148 -2.90 30.19 -11.97
N GLY A 149 -2.06 29.26 -11.46
CA GLY A 149 -0.65 29.13 -11.82
C GLY A 149 0.30 30.06 -11.04
N ARG A 150 -0.18 30.78 -10.03
CA ARG A 150 0.66 31.66 -9.19
C ARG A 150 1.40 30.81 -8.17
N VAL A 151 2.68 31.12 -7.98
CA VAL A 151 3.51 30.45 -6.97
C VAL A 151 3.05 30.87 -5.57
N VAL A 152 2.63 29.91 -4.76
CA VAL A 152 2.16 30.08 -3.37
C VAL A 152 3.10 29.47 -2.36
N GLY A 153 4.12 28.73 -2.78
CA GLY A 153 5.13 28.13 -1.93
C GLY A 153 6.13 27.29 -2.68
N PHE A 154 6.97 26.58 -1.94
CA PHE A 154 7.99 25.69 -2.49
C PHE A 154 7.98 24.34 -1.79
N HIS A 155 8.54 23.33 -2.43
CA HIS A 155 8.66 21.99 -1.89
C HIS A 155 10.03 21.36 -2.23
N ASP A 156 10.41 20.31 -1.50
CA ASP A 156 11.68 19.58 -1.69
C ASP A 156 11.51 18.33 -2.57
N GLY A 157 10.52 18.32 -3.47
CA GLY A 157 10.28 17.23 -4.41
C GLY A 157 8.80 16.88 -4.56
N PHE A 158 8.29 16.95 -5.79
CA PHE A 158 6.88 16.64 -6.12
C PHE A 158 6.49 15.18 -5.78
N CYS A 159 7.46 14.27 -5.69
CA CYS A 159 7.23 12.86 -5.36
C CYS A 159 6.74 12.63 -3.92
N ARG A 160 6.94 13.62 -3.03
CA ARG A 160 6.42 13.60 -1.65
C ARG A 160 4.93 13.87 -1.56
N PHE A 161 4.32 14.33 -2.64
CA PHE A 161 2.90 14.70 -2.67
C PHE A 161 2.03 13.64 -3.32
N THR A 162 0.80 13.58 -2.85
CA THR A 162 -0.25 12.69 -3.36
C THR A 162 -1.48 13.53 -3.67
N ILE A 163 -2.14 13.30 -4.80
CA ILE A 163 -3.40 13.97 -5.14
C ILE A 163 -4.43 13.71 -4.03
N GLY A 164 -5.08 14.76 -3.55
CA GLY A 164 -5.98 14.74 -2.41
C GLY A 164 -5.29 14.93 -1.05
N GLN A 165 -3.97 15.02 -1.00
CA GLN A 165 -3.23 15.28 0.25
C GLN A 165 -3.61 16.64 0.81
N ARG A 166 -3.89 16.67 2.13
CA ARG A 166 -4.24 17.89 2.87
C ARG A 166 -3.15 18.31 3.86
N LYS A 167 -2.46 17.34 4.46
CA LYS A 167 -1.46 17.61 5.51
C LYS A 167 -0.05 17.60 4.93
N GLY A 168 0.86 18.39 5.52
CA GLY A 168 2.27 18.39 5.15
C GLY A 168 2.55 19.09 3.82
N ILE A 169 1.68 20.00 3.37
CA ILE A 169 1.89 20.80 2.16
C ILE A 169 2.84 21.98 2.42
N GLY A 170 2.93 22.45 3.69
CA GLY A 170 3.84 23.54 4.07
C GLY A 170 3.28 24.95 3.79
N LEU A 171 1.98 25.07 3.52
CA LEU A 171 1.31 26.37 3.32
C LEU A 171 0.51 26.75 4.57
N SER A 172 0.47 28.05 4.88
CA SER A 172 -0.38 28.66 5.91
C SER A 172 -1.69 29.21 5.28
N GLY A 173 -2.74 29.32 6.11
CA GLY A 173 -4.03 29.92 5.66
C GLY A 173 -5.00 28.95 5.00
N GLY A 174 -4.73 27.61 5.07
CA GLY A 174 -5.58 26.57 4.48
C GLY A 174 -6.97 26.42 5.09
N PRO A 175 -7.70 25.34 4.69
CA PRO A 175 -7.13 24.09 4.19
C PRO A 175 -6.80 24.08 2.69
N TYR A 176 -5.63 23.58 2.33
CA TYR A 176 -5.21 23.32 0.95
C TYR A 176 -5.24 21.83 0.64
N TYR A 177 -5.43 21.52 -0.63
CA TYR A 177 -5.41 20.14 -1.14
C TYR A 177 -4.58 20.06 -2.42
N VAL A 178 -3.75 19.04 -2.53
CA VAL A 178 -3.04 18.75 -3.78
C VAL A 178 -4.04 18.28 -4.82
N THR A 179 -4.19 19.03 -5.90
CA THR A 179 -5.11 18.72 -7.01
C THR A 179 -4.40 18.14 -8.24
N GLY A 180 -3.10 18.39 -8.36
CA GLY A 180 -2.28 17.92 -9.47
C GLY A 180 -0.80 17.92 -9.15
N LYS A 181 -0.03 17.28 -10.01
CA LYS A 181 1.44 17.27 -10.00
C LYS A 181 1.95 17.33 -11.44
N ASP A 182 2.89 18.19 -11.69
CA ASP A 182 3.60 18.30 -12.96
C ASP A 182 5.07 17.90 -12.75
N ALA A 183 5.43 16.70 -13.20
CA ALA A 183 6.76 16.15 -13.02
C ALA A 183 7.81 16.83 -13.93
N GLU A 184 7.40 17.35 -15.10
CA GLU A 184 8.29 18.02 -16.05
C GLU A 184 8.69 19.40 -15.54
N LYS A 185 7.75 20.13 -14.97
CA LYS A 185 7.97 21.46 -14.38
C LYS A 185 8.36 21.42 -12.91
N ASN A 186 8.39 20.22 -12.32
CA ASN A 186 8.60 20.03 -10.87
C ASN A 186 7.65 20.90 -10.02
N ARG A 187 6.34 20.84 -10.32
CA ARG A 187 5.27 21.62 -9.67
C ARG A 187 4.23 20.72 -9.00
N THR A 188 3.65 21.25 -7.95
CA THR A 188 2.54 20.61 -7.22
C THR A 188 1.43 21.62 -7.02
#